data_e71524cdaae87198d54ca936ff78b39d
#
_entry.id   e71524cdaae87198d54ca936ff78b39d
#
_cell.length_a   1.000
_cell.length_b   1.000
_cell.length_c   1.000
_cell.angle_alpha   90.00
_cell.angle_beta   90.00
_cell.angle_gamma   90.00
#
_symmetry.space_group_name_H-M   'P 1'
#
loop_
_entity.id
_entity.type
_entity.pdbx_description
1 polymer ?
#
loop_
_entity_poly.entity_id
_entity_poly.type
_entity_poly.pdbx_seq_one_letter_code
_entity_poly.pdbx_strand_id
1 'polypeptide(L)'
;MNTRFCWAAALAAAAVTGATASGDLVGAIGGQTNVALDFDILSAAAGLEYSSVSAGTIGPDGDGAVGFVISPPLSSVGSTFAYDSGDFANTFSGIIEHRGAVFFNKNSIAVGNFGIGFDDGWYVQSNFGLKGRIFDVEITSADPTASSFAATGNLLVSAFFADLLLGAGLAGSDLTGANVGTASIQAYMSSAVPAPGAVALLGMGGLLARRRRG
;
A
#
# COMPACT_ATOMS: atom_id res chain seq x y z
N MET A 1 68.41 44.70 -2.60
CA MET A 1 66.98 45.05 -2.61
C MET A 1 66.23 43.95 -3.45
N ASN A 2 65.70 42.93 -2.78
CA ASN A 2 65.02 41.84 -3.43
C ASN A 2 63.56 41.78 -2.89
N THR A 3 62.63 42.30 -3.67
CA THR A 3 61.20 42.22 -3.38
C THR A 3 60.66 40.91 -3.92
N ARG A 4 60.29 39.97 -3.01
CA ARG A 4 59.58 38.73 -3.37
C ARG A 4 58.09 39.01 -3.34
N PHE A 5 57.44 38.93 -4.54
CA PHE A 5 56.00 38.91 -4.67
C PHE A 5 55.46 37.50 -4.32
N CYS A 6 54.72 37.40 -3.21
CA CYS A 6 53.91 36.23 -2.91
C CYS A 6 52.56 36.33 -3.66
N TRP A 7 52.34 35.43 -4.59
CA TRP A 7 51.04 35.21 -5.19
C TRP A 7 50.24 34.25 -4.30
N ALA A 8 49.21 34.77 -3.63
CA ALA A 8 48.24 33.94 -2.91
C ALA A 8 47.17 33.50 -3.92
N ALA A 9 47.19 32.24 -4.33
CA ALA A 9 46.12 31.62 -5.12
C ALA A 9 44.96 31.28 -4.19
N ALA A 10 43.86 32.03 -4.25
CA ALA A 10 42.62 31.71 -3.58
C ALA A 10 41.90 30.59 -4.38
N LEU A 11 41.93 29.37 -3.87
CA LEU A 11 41.06 28.30 -4.34
C LEU A 11 39.61 28.59 -3.87
N ALA A 12 38.76 29.06 -4.76
CA ALA A 12 37.32 29.07 -4.53
C ALA A 12 36.80 27.63 -4.68
N ALA A 13 36.53 26.95 -3.57
CA ALA A 13 35.83 25.70 -3.54
C ALA A 13 34.34 26.00 -3.85
N ALA A 14 33.94 25.76 -5.09
CA ALA A 14 32.53 25.73 -5.44
C ALA A 14 31.89 24.50 -4.78
N ALA A 15 31.19 24.71 -3.66
CA ALA A 15 30.32 23.70 -3.10
C ALA A 15 29.16 23.49 -4.10
N VAL A 16 29.26 22.42 -4.89
CA VAL A 16 28.13 21.89 -5.65
C VAL A 16 27.17 21.30 -4.60
N THR A 17 26.24 22.12 -4.13
CA THR A 17 25.07 21.62 -3.42
C THR A 17 24.24 20.88 -4.47
N GLY A 18 24.42 19.57 -4.55
CA GLY A 18 23.50 18.72 -5.30
C GLY A 18 22.11 18.91 -4.68
N ALA A 19 21.25 19.65 -5.38
CA ALA A 19 19.83 19.62 -5.09
C ALA A 19 19.40 18.17 -5.31
N THR A 20 19.21 17.41 -4.26
CA THR A 20 18.43 16.19 -4.32
C THR A 20 17.05 16.62 -4.84
N ALA A 21 16.67 16.17 -6.03
CA ALA A 21 15.33 16.34 -6.51
C ALA A 21 14.43 15.62 -5.50
N SER A 22 13.88 16.35 -4.53
CA SER A 22 12.84 15.82 -3.68
C SER A 22 11.59 15.77 -4.54
N GLY A 23 11.02 14.60 -4.71
CA GLY A 23 9.71 14.46 -5.31
C GLY A 23 8.63 15.02 -4.38
N ASP A 24 7.40 15.03 -4.85
CA ASP A 24 6.26 15.39 -4.01
C ASP A 24 5.88 14.20 -3.12
N LEU A 25 5.62 14.46 -1.84
CA LEU A 25 4.98 13.47 -0.98
C LEU A 25 3.54 13.27 -1.48
N VAL A 26 3.24 12.06 -1.91
CA VAL A 26 1.93 11.68 -2.45
C VAL A 26 1.29 10.58 -1.62
N GLY A 27 -0.03 10.61 -1.48
CA GLY A 27 -0.82 9.62 -0.74
C GLY A 27 -1.92 9.02 -1.59
N ALA A 28 -2.29 7.77 -1.31
CA ALA A 28 -3.37 7.08 -2.00
C ALA A 28 -4.72 7.70 -1.66
N ILE A 29 -5.47 8.12 -2.70
CA ILE A 29 -6.78 8.78 -2.57
C ILE A 29 -7.94 7.93 -3.07
N GLY A 30 -7.67 6.78 -3.66
CA GLY A 30 -8.67 5.87 -4.22
C GLY A 30 -8.05 4.97 -5.27
N GLY A 31 -8.90 4.29 -6.03
CA GLY A 31 -8.48 3.34 -7.06
C GLY A 31 -9.08 1.96 -6.81
N GLN A 32 -8.42 0.93 -7.32
CA GLN A 32 -8.91 -0.44 -7.27
C GLN A 32 -7.75 -1.43 -7.19
N THR A 33 -7.96 -2.51 -6.47
CA THR A 33 -7.11 -3.70 -6.53
C THR A 33 -7.93 -4.85 -7.10
N ASN A 34 -7.44 -5.47 -8.18
CA ASN A 34 -8.02 -6.68 -8.75
C ASN A 34 -7.26 -7.89 -8.24
N VAL A 35 -7.98 -8.93 -7.87
CA VAL A 35 -7.45 -10.19 -7.35
C VAL A 35 -7.98 -11.33 -8.19
N ALA A 36 -7.09 -12.05 -8.83
CA ALA A 36 -7.37 -13.29 -9.56
C ALA A 36 -6.94 -14.46 -8.67
N LEU A 37 -7.91 -15.05 -7.96
CA LEU A 37 -7.68 -16.24 -7.14
C LEU A 37 -7.84 -17.49 -7.99
N ASP A 38 -6.96 -18.45 -7.77
CA ASP A 38 -7.13 -19.80 -8.30
C ASP A 38 -8.10 -20.58 -7.40
N PHE A 39 -9.38 -20.52 -7.73
CA PHE A 39 -10.44 -21.17 -6.97
C PHE A 39 -10.35 -22.70 -7.00
N ASP A 40 -9.74 -23.28 -8.03
CA ASP A 40 -9.52 -24.72 -8.14
C ASP A 40 -8.45 -25.16 -7.12
N ILE A 41 -7.35 -24.43 -7.04
CA ILE A 41 -6.31 -24.65 -6.03
C ILE A 41 -6.87 -24.43 -4.62
N LEU A 42 -7.60 -23.35 -4.39
CA LEU A 42 -8.19 -23.04 -3.09
C LEU A 42 -9.18 -24.12 -2.65
N SER A 43 -9.99 -24.63 -3.57
CA SER A 43 -10.93 -25.73 -3.26
C SER A 43 -10.20 -27.04 -3.01
N ALA A 44 -9.25 -27.42 -3.87
CA ALA A 44 -8.58 -28.72 -3.79
C ALA A 44 -7.59 -28.82 -2.62
N ALA A 45 -6.79 -27.75 -2.35
CA ALA A 45 -5.74 -27.77 -1.36
C ALA A 45 -6.17 -27.23 0.00
N ALA A 46 -7.06 -26.22 0.01
CA ALA A 46 -7.47 -25.49 1.22
C ALA A 46 -8.95 -25.72 1.61
N GLY A 47 -9.68 -26.56 0.88
CA GLY A 47 -11.12 -26.80 1.15
C GLY A 47 -11.98 -25.53 1.12
N LEU A 48 -11.56 -24.49 0.37
CA LEU A 48 -12.24 -23.21 0.27
C LEU A 48 -13.02 -23.13 -1.03
N GLU A 49 -14.28 -23.53 -1.01
CA GLU A 49 -15.20 -23.42 -2.15
C GLU A 49 -15.72 -22.00 -2.25
N TYR A 50 -15.47 -21.31 -3.38
CA TYR A 50 -16.01 -19.97 -3.63
C TYR A 50 -17.55 -19.96 -3.56
N SER A 51 -18.08 -18.96 -2.88
CA SER A 51 -19.53 -18.81 -2.71
C SER A 51 -20.07 -17.50 -3.29
N SER A 52 -19.51 -16.37 -2.87
CA SER A 52 -19.99 -15.05 -3.29
C SER A 52 -19.01 -13.95 -2.90
N VAL A 53 -19.29 -12.72 -3.33
CA VAL A 53 -18.64 -11.49 -2.85
C VAL A 53 -19.65 -10.57 -2.20
N SER A 54 -19.18 -9.65 -1.34
CA SER A 54 -20.04 -8.64 -0.71
C SER A 54 -20.51 -7.58 -1.71
N ALA A 55 -21.59 -6.89 -1.40
CA ALA A 55 -22.02 -5.70 -2.14
C ALA A 55 -20.91 -4.62 -2.14
N GLY A 56 -20.66 -4.02 -3.28
CA GLY A 56 -19.60 -3.01 -3.46
C GLY A 56 -18.24 -3.54 -3.92
N THR A 57 -18.09 -4.87 -4.03
CA THR A 57 -17.00 -5.47 -4.81
C THR A 57 -17.45 -5.61 -6.26
N ILE A 58 -16.48 -5.57 -7.18
CA ILE A 58 -16.70 -6.01 -8.56
C ILE A 58 -16.63 -7.53 -8.54
N GLY A 59 -17.71 -8.20 -8.95
CA GLY A 59 -17.75 -9.66 -9.00
C GLY A 59 -16.65 -10.24 -9.90
N PRO A 60 -16.40 -11.56 -9.86
CA PRO A 60 -15.44 -12.19 -10.74
C PRO A 60 -15.78 -11.85 -12.19
N ASP A 61 -14.81 -11.37 -12.96
CA ASP A 61 -14.91 -11.27 -14.41
C ASP A 61 -14.71 -12.66 -15.04
N GLY A 62 -14.61 -12.73 -16.36
CA GLY A 62 -14.41 -13.99 -17.08
C GLY A 62 -13.14 -14.77 -16.69
N ASP A 63 -12.19 -14.11 -16.05
CA ASP A 63 -10.92 -14.67 -15.59
C ASP A 63 -10.90 -14.97 -14.09
N GLY A 64 -12.04 -14.81 -13.40
CA GLY A 64 -12.19 -15.03 -11.96
C GLY A 64 -11.64 -13.89 -11.09
N ALA A 65 -11.35 -12.72 -11.65
CA ALA A 65 -10.90 -11.56 -10.88
C ALA A 65 -12.02 -10.97 -10.02
N VAL A 66 -11.68 -10.55 -8.81
CA VAL A 66 -12.54 -9.78 -7.90
C VAL A 66 -11.91 -8.43 -7.67
N GLY A 67 -12.64 -7.35 -7.93
CA GLY A 67 -12.19 -5.99 -7.72
C GLY A 67 -12.57 -5.47 -6.34
N PHE A 68 -11.62 -4.83 -5.65
CA PHE A 68 -11.82 -4.17 -4.36
C PHE A 68 -11.48 -2.69 -4.49
N VAL A 69 -12.43 -1.84 -4.10
CA VAL A 69 -12.23 -0.38 -4.13
C VAL A 69 -11.27 0.02 -3.02
N ILE A 70 -10.26 0.81 -3.36
CA ILE A 70 -9.32 1.41 -2.41
C ILE A 70 -10.05 2.50 -1.61
N SER A 71 -10.02 2.40 -0.30
CA SER A 71 -10.66 3.35 0.61
C SER A 71 -9.90 4.67 0.65
N PRO A 72 -10.54 5.83 0.39
CA PRO A 72 -9.87 7.12 0.49
C PRO A 72 -9.49 7.47 1.94
N PRO A 73 -8.48 8.33 2.17
CA PRO A 73 -7.90 8.60 3.51
C PRO A 73 -8.88 9.08 4.56
N LEU A 74 -9.94 9.80 4.16
CA LEU A 74 -10.93 10.36 5.08
C LEU A 74 -12.11 9.42 5.37
N SER A 75 -12.06 8.18 4.90
CA SER A 75 -13.07 7.18 5.23
C SER A 75 -12.85 6.62 6.64
N SER A 76 -13.86 5.96 7.21
CA SER A 76 -13.77 5.34 8.55
C SER A 76 -12.64 4.31 8.68
N VAL A 77 -12.27 3.68 7.57
CA VAL A 77 -11.08 2.84 7.40
C VAL A 77 -10.41 3.35 6.14
N GLY A 78 -9.52 4.31 6.28
CA GLY A 78 -8.91 5.02 5.16
C GLY A 78 -7.48 4.57 4.92
N SER A 79 -7.08 4.56 3.65
CA SER A 79 -5.69 4.30 3.26
C SER A 79 -4.77 5.38 3.81
N THR A 80 -3.62 4.95 4.33
CA THR A 80 -2.54 5.81 4.81
C THR A 80 -1.28 5.69 3.95
N PHE A 81 -1.32 4.86 2.91
CA PHE A 81 -0.19 4.62 2.01
C PHE A 81 0.27 5.90 1.34
N ALA A 82 1.55 6.21 1.48
CA ALA A 82 2.18 7.42 0.95
C ALA A 82 3.66 7.18 0.64
N TYR A 83 4.22 7.97 -0.27
CA TYR A 83 5.64 7.96 -0.62
C TYR A 83 6.08 9.29 -1.26
N ASP A 84 7.39 9.55 -1.26
CA ASP A 84 8.01 10.59 -2.08
C ASP A 84 8.13 10.09 -3.52
N SER A 85 7.52 10.80 -4.48
CA SER A 85 7.50 10.39 -5.90
C SER A 85 8.88 10.36 -6.58
N GLY A 86 9.89 10.99 -5.97
CA GLY A 86 11.29 10.95 -6.40
C GLY A 86 12.12 9.84 -5.74
N ASP A 87 11.62 9.24 -4.64
CA ASP A 87 12.35 8.22 -3.87
C ASP A 87 11.40 7.19 -3.23
N PHE A 88 10.65 6.50 -4.07
CA PHE A 88 9.68 5.50 -3.62
C PHE A 88 10.30 4.45 -2.69
N ALA A 89 11.42 3.86 -3.11
CA ALA A 89 12.00 2.69 -2.44
C ALA A 89 12.40 2.94 -0.97
N ASN A 90 12.73 4.18 -0.61
CA ASN A 90 13.17 4.54 0.74
C ASN A 90 12.10 5.25 1.57
N THR A 91 10.97 5.65 0.96
CA THR A 91 10.01 6.55 1.60
C THR A 91 8.60 6.01 1.70
N PHE A 92 8.25 4.92 0.97
CA PHE A 92 6.91 4.39 1.04
C PHE A 92 6.58 3.87 2.45
N SER A 93 5.35 4.11 2.88
CA SER A 93 4.86 3.74 4.21
C SER A 93 3.34 3.67 4.24
N GLY A 94 2.79 3.12 5.31
CA GLY A 94 1.35 3.04 5.52
C GLY A 94 0.70 1.82 4.89
N ILE A 95 -0.62 1.85 4.77
CA ILE A 95 -1.46 0.71 4.34
C ILE A 95 -2.44 1.20 3.28
N ILE A 96 -2.66 0.39 2.24
CA ILE A 96 -3.74 0.57 1.26
C ILE A 96 -4.93 -0.24 1.76
N GLU A 97 -5.97 0.46 2.21
CA GLU A 97 -7.17 -0.16 2.77
C GLU A 97 -8.25 -0.34 1.70
N HIS A 98 -8.96 -1.46 1.78
CA HIS A 98 -10.03 -1.82 0.84
C HIS A 98 -11.32 -2.14 1.58
N ARG A 99 -12.42 -2.02 0.86
CA ARG A 99 -13.73 -2.49 1.31
C ARG A 99 -14.20 -3.66 0.47
N GLY A 100 -14.89 -4.56 1.12
CA GLY A 100 -15.48 -5.72 0.48
C GLY A 100 -14.94 -7.02 1.06
N ALA A 101 -15.59 -8.13 0.74
CA ALA A 101 -15.27 -9.46 1.24
C ALA A 101 -15.53 -10.51 0.18
N VAL A 102 -14.80 -11.62 0.30
CA VAL A 102 -15.04 -12.88 -0.40
C VAL A 102 -15.55 -13.89 0.62
N PHE A 103 -16.54 -14.66 0.19
CA PHE A 103 -17.16 -15.69 1.00
C PHE A 103 -16.91 -17.06 0.39
N PHE A 104 -16.65 -18.03 1.25
CA PHE A 104 -16.42 -19.43 0.90
C PHE A 104 -17.35 -20.35 1.68
N ASN A 105 -17.47 -21.61 1.21
CA ASN A 105 -18.15 -22.71 1.88
C ASN A 105 -19.60 -22.32 2.26
N LYS A 106 -20.40 -21.93 1.27
CA LYS A 106 -21.80 -21.47 1.44
C LYS A 106 -21.90 -20.29 2.42
N ASN A 107 -20.96 -19.34 2.29
CA ASN A 107 -20.83 -18.12 3.10
C ASN A 107 -20.50 -18.38 4.60
N SER A 108 -20.03 -19.57 4.97
CA SER A 108 -19.62 -19.86 6.34
C SER A 108 -18.25 -19.31 6.69
N ILE A 109 -17.41 -19.06 5.69
CA ILE A 109 -16.07 -18.48 5.84
C ILE A 109 -16.03 -17.17 5.05
N ALA A 110 -15.53 -16.11 5.68
CA ALA A 110 -15.39 -14.82 5.04
C ALA A 110 -13.99 -14.26 5.30
N VAL A 111 -13.41 -13.60 4.27
CA VAL A 111 -12.22 -12.75 4.37
C VAL A 111 -12.50 -11.44 3.67
N GLY A 112 -12.08 -10.32 4.23
CA GLY A 112 -12.41 -9.04 3.63
C GLY A 112 -11.90 -7.82 4.39
N ASN A 113 -12.30 -6.64 3.87
CA ASN A 113 -11.78 -5.35 4.31
C ASN A 113 -10.25 -5.42 4.36
N PHE A 114 -9.66 -5.67 3.19
CA PHE A 114 -8.24 -6.00 3.10
C PHE A 114 -7.37 -4.77 3.28
N GLY A 115 -6.30 -4.92 4.07
CA GLY A 115 -5.19 -3.98 4.12
C GLY A 115 -3.98 -4.58 3.42
N ILE A 116 -3.39 -3.84 2.47
CA ILE A 116 -2.10 -4.18 1.87
C ILE A 116 -1.05 -3.30 2.53
N GLY A 117 -0.10 -3.91 3.21
CA GLY A 117 0.95 -3.24 3.95
C GLY A 117 2.33 -3.84 3.67
N PHE A 118 3.33 -3.28 4.35
CA PHE A 118 4.72 -3.71 4.28
C PHE A 118 5.35 -3.67 5.68
N ASP A 119 6.07 -4.72 6.02
CA ASP A 119 6.93 -4.81 7.21
C ASP A 119 8.32 -5.36 6.82
N ASP A 120 8.54 -6.64 6.95
CA ASP A 120 9.68 -7.40 6.40
C ASP A 120 9.42 -7.91 4.97
N GLY A 121 8.21 -7.68 4.45
CA GLY A 121 7.74 -8.00 3.11
C GLY A 121 6.34 -7.45 2.88
N TRP A 122 5.89 -7.39 1.62
CA TRP A 122 4.54 -7.02 1.29
C TRP A 122 3.56 -8.10 1.74
N TYR A 123 2.43 -7.69 2.31
CA TYR A 123 1.40 -8.60 2.80
C TYR A 123 -0.02 -8.10 2.56
N VAL A 124 -0.96 -9.05 2.59
CA VAL A 124 -2.40 -8.78 2.64
C VAL A 124 -2.94 -9.29 3.97
N GLN A 125 -3.57 -8.40 4.73
CA GLN A 125 -4.34 -8.77 5.91
C GLN A 125 -5.84 -8.66 5.64
N SER A 126 -6.62 -9.55 6.25
CA SER A 126 -8.07 -9.47 6.32
C SER A 126 -8.48 -8.86 7.66
N ASN A 127 -9.40 -7.88 7.60
CA ASN A 127 -9.95 -7.20 8.78
C ASN A 127 -11.43 -7.57 9.03
N PHE A 128 -12.02 -8.41 8.17
CA PHE A 128 -13.39 -8.89 8.28
C PHE A 128 -13.46 -10.41 8.14
N GLY A 129 -14.32 -11.05 8.95
CA GLY A 129 -14.41 -12.51 9.01
C GLY A 129 -13.19 -13.10 9.69
N LEU A 130 -12.43 -13.94 8.99
CA LEU A 130 -11.10 -14.38 9.42
C LEU A 130 -10.15 -13.19 9.39
N LYS A 131 -9.63 -12.81 10.56
CA LYS A 131 -8.76 -11.63 10.71
C LYS A 131 -7.31 -12.04 10.86
N GLY A 132 -6.42 -11.36 10.16
CA GLY A 132 -4.98 -11.55 10.22
C GLY A 132 -4.33 -11.51 8.84
N ARG A 133 -3.01 -11.73 8.80
CA ARG A 133 -2.23 -11.80 7.56
C ARG A 133 -2.61 -13.07 6.81
N ILE A 134 -3.27 -12.94 5.67
CA ILE A 134 -3.72 -14.09 4.88
C ILE A 134 -2.77 -14.43 3.74
N PHE A 135 -2.14 -13.42 3.14
CA PHE A 135 -1.16 -13.63 2.07
C PHE A 135 0.11 -12.83 2.32
N ASP A 136 1.22 -13.41 1.93
CA ASP A 136 2.44 -12.72 1.60
C ASP A 136 2.38 -12.35 0.11
N VAL A 137 2.97 -11.22 -0.29
CA VAL A 137 2.91 -10.77 -1.67
C VAL A 137 4.31 -10.69 -2.25
N GLU A 138 4.55 -11.48 -3.28
CA GLU A 138 5.75 -11.39 -4.09
C GLU A 138 5.51 -10.39 -5.22
N ILE A 139 6.01 -9.16 -5.07
CA ILE A 139 5.84 -8.11 -6.09
C ILE A 139 6.63 -8.48 -7.34
N THR A 140 5.96 -8.53 -8.47
CA THR A 140 6.54 -8.81 -9.79
C THR A 140 6.79 -7.56 -10.61
N SER A 141 6.00 -6.50 -10.38
CA SER A 141 6.26 -5.17 -10.95
C SER A 141 5.69 -4.08 -10.05
N ALA A 142 6.32 -2.90 -10.06
CA ALA A 142 5.81 -1.69 -9.43
C ALA A 142 6.19 -0.48 -10.28
N ASP A 143 5.22 0.42 -10.48
CA ASP A 143 5.37 1.68 -11.22
C ASP A 143 4.79 2.83 -10.38
N PRO A 144 5.57 3.40 -9.45
CA PRO A 144 5.20 4.54 -8.65
C PRO A 144 5.42 5.85 -9.42
N THR A 145 4.39 6.72 -9.46
CA THR A 145 4.46 8.06 -10.03
C THR A 145 3.88 9.10 -9.07
N ALA A 146 3.96 10.39 -9.40
CA ALA A 146 3.33 11.44 -8.59
C ALA A 146 1.78 11.39 -8.59
N SER A 147 1.16 10.70 -9.55
CA SER A 147 -0.30 10.65 -9.71
C SER A 147 -0.90 9.26 -9.62
N SER A 148 -0.09 8.21 -9.65
CA SER A 148 -0.54 6.82 -9.61
C SER A 148 0.48 5.89 -8.98
N PHE A 149 -0.01 4.82 -8.38
CA PHE A 149 0.79 3.66 -7.98
C PHE A 149 0.18 2.41 -8.59
N ALA A 150 0.90 1.81 -9.53
CA ALA A 150 0.53 0.52 -10.10
C ALA A 150 1.51 -0.55 -9.62
N ALA A 151 0.99 -1.70 -9.20
CA ALA A 151 1.82 -2.84 -8.83
C ALA A 151 1.11 -4.16 -9.13
N THR A 152 1.88 -5.19 -9.45
CA THR A 152 1.39 -6.56 -9.60
C THR A 152 2.23 -7.50 -8.75
N GLY A 153 1.62 -8.59 -8.29
CA GLY A 153 2.33 -9.59 -7.48
C GLY A 153 1.57 -10.90 -7.37
N ASN A 154 2.31 -11.94 -6.98
CA ASN A 154 1.77 -13.25 -6.64
C ASN A 154 1.27 -13.24 -5.20
N LEU A 155 0.15 -13.92 -4.95
CA LEU A 155 -0.42 -14.12 -3.62
C LEU A 155 0.03 -15.47 -3.09
N LEU A 156 0.88 -15.44 -2.07
CA LEU A 156 1.41 -16.63 -1.40
C LEU A 156 0.69 -16.79 -0.06
N VAL A 157 0.21 -17.99 0.24
CA VAL A 157 -0.43 -18.27 1.52
C VAL A 157 0.55 -17.96 2.66
N SER A 158 0.15 -17.09 3.60
CA SER A 158 0.98 -16.78 4.76
C SER A 158 1.02 -17.94 5.77
N ALA A 159 2.06 -18.00 6.61
CA ALA A 159 2.16 -19.00 7.66
C ALA A 159 0.93 -18.96 8.61
N PHE A 160 0.47 -17.75 8.99
CA PHE A 160 -0.73 -17.58 9.82
C PHE A 160 -1.97 -18.21 9.19
N PHE A 161 -2.19 -17.98 7.88
CA PHE A 161 -3.37 -18.51 7.20
C PHE A 161 -3.26 -20.01 6.97
N ALA A 162 -2.07 -20.52 6.63
CA ALA A 162 -1.80 -21.95 6.51
C ALA A 162 -2.08 -22.72 7.82
N ASP A 163 -1.59 -22.22 8.95
CA ASP A 163 -1.86 -22.79 10.28
C ASP A 163 -3.35 -22.80 10.61
N LEU A 164 -4.06 -21.73 10.26
CA LEU A 164 -5.51 -21.65 10.50
C LEU A 164 -6.28 -22.67 9.66
N LEU A 165 -5.94 -22.81 8.37
CA LEU A 165 -6.58 -23.78 7.47
C LEU A 165 -6.32 -25.23 7.91
N LEU A 166 -5.07 -25.52 8.31
CA LEU A 166 -4.68 -26.83 8.83
C LEU A 166 -5.38 -27.13 10.15
N GLY A 167 -5.40 -26.17 11.08
CA GLY A 167 -6.06 -26.32 12.39
C GLY A 167 -7.58 -26.47 12.29
N ALA A 168 -8.20 -25.90 11.28
CA ALA A 168 -9.63 -26.07 10.97
C ALA A 168 -9.95 -27.38 10.22
N GLY A 169 -8.93 -28.17 9.85
CA GLY A 169 -9.10 -29.39 9.06
C GLY A 169 -9.54 -29.15 7.61
N LEU A 170 -9.34 -27.92 7.11
CA LEU A 170 -9.65 -27.53 5.74
C LEU A 170 -8.50 -27.88 4.78
N ALA A 171 -7.25 -27.78 5.24
CA ALA A 171 -6.08 -28.21 4.50
C ALA A 171 -5.54 -29.55 5.07
N GLY A 172 -5.07 -30.41 4.18
CA GLY A 172 -4.45 -31.69 4.54
C GLY A 172 -2.95 -31.61 4.82
N SER A 173 -2.32 -30.47 4.52
CA SER A 173 -0.89 -30.20 4.72
C SER A 173 -0.66 -28.68 4.90
N ASP A 174 0.54 -28.33 5.37
CA ASP A 174 0.97 -26.92 5.40
C ASP A 174 1.02 -26.33 4.00
N LEU A 175 0.33 -25.20 3.82
CA LEU A 175 0.24 -24.45 2.56
C LEU A 175 1.10 -23.18 2.56
N THR A 176 1.94 -22.96 3.56
CA THR A 176 2.79 -21.77 3.65
C THR A 176 3.60 -21.57 2.36
N GLY A 177 3.50 -20.39 1.77
CA GLY A 177 4.19 -20.03 0.52
C GLY A 177 3.54 -20.58 -0.76
N ALA A 178 2.42 -21.33 -0.67
CA ALA A 178 1.71 -21.78 -1.86
C ALA A 178 1.12 -20.58 -2.62
N ASN A 179 1.39 -20.50 -3.93
CA ASN A 179 0.80 -19.47 -4.78
C ASN A 179 -0.66 -19.84 -5.07
N VAL A 180 -1.57 -18.95 -4.72
CA VAL A 180 -3.02 -19.14 -4.88
C VAL A 180 -3.66 -18.08 -5.78
N GLY A 181 -2.85 -17.29 -6.47
CA GLY A 181 -3.34 -16.30 -7.40
C GLY A 181 -2.43 -15.08 -7.55
N THR A 182 -2.99 -14.02 -8.14
CA THR A 182 -2.29 -12.77 -8.37
C THR A 182 -3.13 -11.58 -7.92
N ALA A 183 -2.46 -10.46 -7.63
CA ALA A 183 -3.11 -9.18 -7.38
C ALA A 183 -2.51 -8.10 -8.29
N SER A 184 -3.36 -7.15 -8.71
CA SER A 184 -2.99 -5.96 -9.47
C SER A 184 -3.58 -4.72 -8.81
N ILE A 185 -2.72 -3.84 -8.33
CA ILE A 185 -3.08 -2.57 -7.69
C ILE A 185 -3.05 -1.46 -8.73
N GLN A 186 -4.09 -0.62 -8.74
CA GLN A 186 -4.20 0.62 -9.50
C GLN A 186 -4.69 1.71 -8.55
N ALA A 187 -3.77 2.36 -7.82
CA ALA A 187 -4.10 3.43 -6.89
C ALA A 187 -3.92 4.80 -7.55
N TYR A 188 -4.86 5.70 -7.32
CA TYR A 188 -4.73 7.13 -7.62
C TYR A 188 -3.99 7.79 -6.46
N MET A 189 -2.97 8.57 -6.80
CA MET A 189 -2.16 9.30 -5.84
C MET A 189 -2.42 10.81 -5.99
N SER A 190 -2.31 11.53 -4.89
CA SER A 190 -2.37 12.99 -4.89
C SER A 190 -1.35 13.52 -3.90
N SER A 191 -0.84 14.73 -4.17
CA SER A 191 0.02 15.43 -3.21
C SER A 191 -0.65 15.42 -1.85
N ALA A 192 0.09 15.03 -0.82
CA ALA A 192 -0.45 14.95 0.53
C ALA A 192 -1.08 16.29 0.90
N VAL A 193 -2.36 16.30 1.21
CA VAL A 193 -2.98 17.45 1.85
C VAL A 193 -2.16 17.74 3.11
N PRO A 194 -1.67 18.98 3.31
CA PRO A 194 -0.86 19.29 4.47
C PRO A 194 -1.55 18.76 5.73
N ALA A 195 -0.81 18.05 6.58
CA ALA A 195 -1.35 17.52 7.84
C ALA A 195 -2.10 18.66 8.58
N PRO A 196 -3.21 18.37 9.28
CA PRO A 196 -4.02 19.39 9.96
C PRO A 196 -3.22 20.38 10.80
N GLY A 197 -2.02 19.97 11.27
CA GLY A 197 -1.07 20.84 11.96
C GLY A 197 -0.48 21.97 11.10
N ALA A 198 -0.31 21.77 9.79
CA ALA A 198 0.22 22.82 8.90
C ALA A 198 -0.82 23.94 8.69
N VAL A 199 -2.10 23.58 8.60
CA VAL A 199 -3.22 24.55 8.54
C VAL A 199 -3.36 25.29 9.86
N ALA A 200 -3.17 24.61 10.99
CA ALA A 200 -3.20 25.25 12.32
C ALA A 200 -2.03 26.23 12.51
N LEU A 201 -0.83 25.93 12.04
CA LEU A 201 0.32 26.83 12.07
C LEU A 201 0.13 28.06 11.19
N LEU A 202 -0.44 27.92 10.00
CA LEU A 202 -0.81 29.04 9.12
C LEU A 202 -1.88 29.94 9.76
N GLY A 203 -2.89 29.33 10.42
CA GLY A 203 -3.94 30.03 11.16
C GLY A 203 -3.38 30.83 12.35
N MET A 204 -2.48 30.27 13.14
CA MET A 204 -1.83 30.95 14.26
C MET A 204 -0.87 32.05 13.81
N GLY A 205 -0.11 31.84 12.71
CA GLY A 205 0.74 32.86 12.12
C GLY A 205 -0.05 34.08 11.66
N GLY A 206 -1.24 33.89 11.08
CA GLY A 206 -2.15 34.97 10.66
C GLY A 206 -2.70 35.77 11.85
N LEU A 207 -3.02 35.14 12.98
CA LEU A 207 -3.49 35.78 14.20
C LEU A 207 -2.40 36.64 14.86
N LEU A 208 -1.15 36.17 14.88
CA LEU A 208 0.00 36.89 15.43
C LEU A 208 0.38 38.11 14.56
N ALA A 209 0.26 38.02 13.23
CA ALA A 209 0.49 39.14 12.31
C ALA A 209 -0.56 40.25 12.48
N ARG A 210 -1.81 39.94 12.80
CA ARG A 210 -2.88 40.89 13.05
C ARG A 210 -2.67 41.67 14.34
N ARG A 211 -2.06 41.08 15.37
CA ARG A 211 -1.84 41.71 16.69
C ARG A 211 -0.72 42.76 16.69
N ARG A 212 0.14 42.79 15.65
CA ARG A 212 1.24 43.77 15.49
C ARG A 212 0.83 45.09 14.77
N ARG A 213 -0.41 45.19 14.29
CA ARG A 213 -0.93 46.37 13.56
C ARG A 213 -2.01 47.15 14.34
N GLY A 214 -2.13 46.90 15.64
CA GLY A 214 -3.00 47.64 16.55
C GLY A 214 -2.21 48.48 17.53
#